data_3086a8732c094cbabc14c81347e4bc81
#
_entry.id   3086a8732c094cbabc14c81347e4bc81
#
_cell.length_a   1.000
_cell.length_b   1.000
_cell.length_c   1.000
_cell.angle_alpha   90.00
_cell.angle_beta   90.00
_cell.angle_gamma   90.00
#
_symmetry.space_group_name_H-M   'P 1'
#
loop_
_entity.id
_entity.type
_entity.pdbx_description
1 polymer ?
#
loop_
_entity_poly.entity_id
_entity_poly.type
_entity_poly.pdbx_seq_one_letter_code
_entity_poly.pdbx_strand_id
1 'polypeptide(L)'
;MIKLISWNVNGLRACCDKGFRDIFTQLDADFFCLQETKMQEGQLDLSFEGYTSYWNYAEKKGYSGTAIFTKHQPLQVTYGLGIDEHDHEGRVITLEMEKFFLVTVYTPNSQDGLKRLDYRMTWDDDFRAYLQKLNQSKPVLVCGDLNVAHKEIDLKNPKTNRMNAGFTDQEREKFQLLLDAGFIDTFRYFYPEQTNIYSWWSYRFKAREKNAGWRIDYFLASASLADKLKEAKIHTEICGSDHCPVEVTVEI
;
A
#
# COMPACT_ATOMS: atom_id res chain seq x y z
N MET A 1 -11.28 -3.43 -18.35
CA MET A 1 -10.14 -3.99 -17.57
C MET A 1 -9.33 -2.81 -17.12
N ILE A 2 -9.02 -2.72 -15.85
CA ILE A 2 -8.23 -1.62 -15.25
C ILE A 2 -6.98 -2.19 -14.60
N LYS A 3 -5.87 -1.47 -14.72
CA LYS A 3 -4.58 -1.76 -14.12
C LYS A 3 -4.30 -0.77 -12.99
N LEU A 4 -3.98 -1.30 -11.80
CA LEU A 4 -3.65 -0.50 -10.63
C LEU A 4 -2.24 -0.83 -10.16
N ILE A 5 -1.46 0.20 -9.84
CA ILE A 5 -0.12 0.10 -9.29
C ILE A 5 -0.10 0.77 -7.91
N SER A 6 0.62 0.17 -6.98
CA SER A 6 0.91 0.76 -5.68
C SER A 6 2.41 0.70 -5.40
N TRP A 7 3.00 1.80 -4.93
CA TRP A 7 4.43 1.89 -4.67
C TRP A 7 4.74 2.81 -3.49
N ASN A 8 5.31 2.26 -2.43
CA ASN A 8 5.97 3.07 -1.41
C ASN A 8 7.29 3.59 -1.99
N VAL A 9 7.39 4.90 -2.20
CA VAL A 9 8.53 5.55 -2.85
C VAL A 9 9.61 6.03 -1.88
N ASN A 10 9.36 5.91 -0.58
CA ASN A 10 10.27 6.32 0.49
C ASN A 10 10.92 7.70 0.25
N GLY A 11 10.10 8.67 -0.12
CA GLY A 11 10.48 10.02 -0.52
C GLY A 11 10.48 10.22 -2.04
N LEU A 12 9.40 10.83 -2.53
CA LEU A 12 9.13 10.95 -3.97
C LEU A 12 10.22 11.73 -4.73
N ARG A 13 10.76 12.81 -4.14
CA ARG A 13 11.85 13.57 -4.79
C ARG A 13 13.05 12.69 -5.08
N ALA A 14 13.52 11.95 -4.08
CA ALA A 14 14.65 11.04 -4.25
C ALA A 14 14.33 9.88 -5.23
N CYS A 15 13.08 9.43 -5.30
CA CYS A 15 12.65 8.44 -6.26
C CYS A 15 12.60 9.01 -7.69
N CYS A 16 12.20 10.28 -7.85
CA CYS A 16 12.26 10.98 -9.15
C CYS A 16 13.69 11.06 -9.69
N ASP A 17 14.68 11.35 -8.84
CA ASP A 17 16.10 11.35 -9.23
C ASP A 17 16.61 9.97 -9.67
N LYS A 18 15.88 8.91 -9.35
CA LYS A 18 16.18 7.50 -9.69
C LYS A 18 15.29 6.95 -10.82
N GLY A 19 14.61 7.80 -11.57
CA GLY A 19 13.86 7.41 -12.76
C GLY A 19 12.36 7.13 -12.54
N PHE A 20 11.75 7.63 -11.46
CA PHE A 20 10.33 7.46 -11.20
C PHE A 20 9.44 7.84 -12.39
N ARG A 21 9.74 8.95 -13.10
CA ARG A 21 8.92 9.41 -14.23
C ARG A 21 8.88 8.40 -15.37
N ASP A 22 10.02 7.80 -15.70
CA ASP A 22 10.11 6.79 -16.77
C ASP A 22 9.39 5.51 -16.36
N ILE A 23 9.57 5.07 -15.11
CA ILE A 23 8.88 3.91 -14.53
C ILE A 23 7.37 4.11 -14.54
N PHE A 24 6.90 5.28 -14.10
CA PHE A 24 5.48 5.64 -14.12
C PHE A 24 4.89 5.53 -15.53
N THR A 25 5.56 6.14 -16.50
CA THR A 25 5.13 6.11 -17.91
C THR A 25 5.15 4.70 -18.50
N GLN A 26 6.20 3.91 -18.18
CA GLN A 26 6.31 2.52 -18.67
C GLN A 26 5.23 1.60 -18.09
N LEU A 27 4.90 1.76 -16.81
CA LEU A 27 3.86 0.96 -16.17
C LEU A 27 2.46 1.32 -16.67
N ASP A 28 2.21 2.55 -17.08
CA ASP A 28 0.99 3.04 -17.75
C ASP A 28 -0.30 2.53 -17.09
N ALA A 29 -0.45 2.75 -15.78
CA ALA A 29 -1.58 2.26 -14.99
C ALA A 29 -2.80 3.19 -15.11
N ASP A 30 -4.00 2.67 -14.92
CA ASP A 30 -5.23 3.47 -14.77
C ASP A 30 -5.24 4.23 -13.44
N PHE A 31 -4.69 3.60 -12.39
CA PHE A 31 -4.49 4.18 -11.06
C PHE A 31 -3.07 3.87 -10.58
N PHE A 32 -2.34 4.90 -10.19
CA PHE A 32 -1.01 4.79 -9.62
C PHE A 32 -0.99 5.40 -8.22
N CYS A 33 -0.87 4.56 -7.20
CA CYS A 33 -0.94 4.93 -5.80
C CYS A 33 0.46 4.98 -5.19
N LEU A 34 0.74 6.04 -4.43
CA LEU A 34 2.03 6.25 -3.77
C LEU A 34 1.88 6.32 -2.26
N GLN A 35 2.85 5.76 -1.55
CA GLN A 35 2.98 5.89 -0.11
C GLN A 35 4.36 6.45 0.23
N GLU A 36 4.50 7.02 1.42
CA GLU A 36 5.71 7.73 1.86
C GLU A 36 6.23 8.75 0.86
N THR A 37 5.34 9.59 0.34
CA THR A 37 5.74 10.66 -0.58
C THR A 37 6.70 11.65 0.08
N LYS A 38 6.57 11.85 1.40
CA LYS A 38 7.36 12.80 2.22
C LYS A 38 7.36 14.22 1.66
N MET A 39 6.25 14.57 0.99
CA MET A 39 6.06 15.83 0.27
C MET A 39 5.21 16.81 1.08
N GLN A 40 5.31 18.07 0.68
CA GLN A 40 4.36 19.12 1.02
C GLN A 40 3.92 19.80 -0.27
N GLU A 41 2.80 20.49 -0.24
CA GLU A 41 2.28 21.22 -1.39
C GLU A 41 3.33 22.16 -1.99
N GLY A 42 3.44 22.17 -3.31
CA GLY A 42 4.34 23.04 -4.06
C GLY A 42 5.82 22.64 -4.05
N GLN A 43 6.22 21.52 -3.41
CA GLN A 43 7.64 21.11 -3.36
C GLN A 43 8.13 20.40 -4.62
N LEU A 44 7.24 19.87 -5.44
CA LEU A 44 7.57 19.18 -6.69
C LEU A 44 6.44 19.42 -7.68
N ASP A 45 6.78 19.91 -8.86
CA ASP A 45 5.87 19.91 -9.99
C ASP A 45 5.93 18.54 -10.67
N LEU A 46 4.93 17.72 -10.39
CA LEU A 46 4.80 16.37 -10.93
C LEU A 46 3.42 16.20 -11.54
N SER A 47 3.38 16.32 -12.84
CA SER A 47 2.19 16.06 -13.65
C SER A 47 2.49 15.07 -14.74
N PHE A 48 1.47 14.30 -15.14
CA PHE A 48 1.51 13.36 -16.24
C PHE A 48 0.30 13.60 -17.13
N GLU A 49 0.51 13.60 -18.44
CA GLU A 49 -0.57 13.80 -19.41
C GLU A 49 -1.66 12.72 -19.25
N GLY A 50 -2.91 13.16 -19.19
CA GLY A 50 -4.05 12.26 -19.01
C GLY A 50 -4.31 11.82 -17.58
N TYR A 51 -3.55 12.30 -16.61
CA TYR A 51 -3.75 11.97 -15.20
C TYR A 51 -4.17 13.18 -14.36
N THR A 52 -5.10 12.94 -13.44
CA THR A 52 -5.38 13.82 -12.31
C THR A 52 -4.72 13.24 -11.06
N SER A 53 -4.19 14.09 -10.17
CA SER A 53 -3.55 13.63 -8.93
C SER A 53 -4.25 14.17 -7.69
N TYR A 54 -4.29 13.33 -6.65
CA TYR A 54 -4.84 13.63 -5.34
C TYR A 54 -3.78 13.35 -4.29
N TRP A 55 -3.57 14.29 -3.36
CA TRP A 55 -2.48 14.26 -2.41
C TRP A 55 -2.98 14.40 -0.98
N ASN A 56 -2.48 13.59 -0.08
CA ASN A 56 -2.69 13.72 1.36
C ASN A 56 -1.34 13.87 2.05
N TYR A 57 -1.06 15.08 2.51
CA TYR A 57 0.23 15.41 3.15
C TYR A 57 0.12 15.22 4.66
N ALA A 58 1.22 14.77 5.28
CA ALA A 58 1.34 14.83 6.73
C ALA A 58 1.57 16.27 7.19
N GLU A 59 1.07 16.63 8.37
CA GLU A 59 1.38 17.92 9.00
C GLU A 59 2.89 18.05 9.28
N LYS A 60 3.51 16.94 9.68
CA LYS A 60 4.96 16.89 9.87
C LYS A 60 5.67 16.82 8.52
N LYS A 61 6.47 17.87 8.22
CA LYS A 61 7.24 17.96 6.98
C LYS A 61 8.24 16.81 6.82
N GLY A 62 8.34 16.29 5.58
CA GLY A 62 9.29 15.21 5.24
C GLY A 62 8.93 13.85 5.84
N TYR A 63 7.67 13.62 6.18
CA TYR A 63 7.18 12.42 6.82
C TYR A 63 5.92 11.90 6.14
N SER A 64 5.74 10.56 6.08
CA SER A 64 4.51 9.91 5.58
C SER A 64 4.02 10.49 4.24
N GLY A 65 2.71 10.68 4.10
CA GLY A 65 2.07 11.23 2.91
C GLY A 65 1.75 10.18 1.85
N THR A 66 0.58 10.33 1.24
CA THR A 66 0.09 9.46 0.16
C THR A 66 -0.33 10.27 -1.05
N ALA A 67 -0.37 9.65 -2.23
CA ALA A 67 -0.90 10.25 -3.43
C ALA A 67 -1.55 9.19 -4.34
N ILE A 68 -2.51 9.62 -5.16
CA ILE A 68 -3.10 8.81 -6.23
C ILE A 68 -3.06 9.62 -7.52
N PHE A 69 -2.52 9.04 -8.58
CA PHE A 69 -2.66 9.51 -9.95
C PHE A 69 -3.68 8.61 -10.66
N THR A 70 -4.62 9.20 -11.37
CA THR A 70 -5.67 8.44 -12.05
C THR A 70 -6.05 9.03 -13.41
N LYS A 71 -6.32 8.16 -14.39
CA LYS A 71 -6.91 8.50 -15.69
C LYS A 71 -8.44 8.68 -15.61
N HIS A 72 -9.05 8.27 -14.50
CA HIS A 72 -10.50 8.25 -14.31
C HIS A 72 -10.94 9.31 -13.30
N GLN A 73 -12.08 9.96 -13.58
CA GLN A 73 -12.65 10.94 -12.67
C GLN A 73 -13.41 10.25 -11.54
N PRO A 74 -13.03 10.41 -10.26
CA PRO A 74 -13.80 9.90 -9.14
C PRO A 74 -15.08 10.72 -8.90
N LEU A 75 -16.09 10.08 -8.33
CA LEU A 75 -17.32 10.74 -7.86
C LEU A 75 -17.03 11.59 -6.62
N GLN A 76 -16.17 11.09 -5.73
CA GLN A 76 -15.76 11.74 -4.51
C GLN A 76 -14.34 11.34 -4.12
N VAL A 77 -13.64 12.24 -3.45
CA VAL A 77 -12.32 12.00 -2.83
C VAL A 77 -12.43 12.27 -1.33
N THR A 78 -11.98 11.33 -0.52
CA THR A 78 -11.94 11.45 0.94
C THR A 78 -10.50 11.24 1.43
N TYR A 79 -10.09 12.05 2.39
CA TYR A 79 -8.76 12.00 3.00
C TYR A 79 -8.89 11.55 4.46
N GLY A 80 -8.03 10.60 4.88
CA GLY A 80 -8.05 10.05 6.22
C GLY A 80 -9.17 9.02 6.45
N LEU A 81 -9.38 8.70 7.73
CA LEU A 81 -10.42 7.78 8.21
C LEU A 81 -11.65 8.51 8.79
N GLY A 82 -11.58 9.83 8.94
CA GLY A 82 -12.55 10.64 9.67
C GLY A 82 -12.37 10.53 11.18
N ILE A 83 -11.17 10.17 11.64
CA ILE A 83 -10.79 10.05 13.05
C ILE A 83 -9.59 10.97 13.28
N ASP A 84 -9.76 12.00 14.08
CA ASP A 84 -8.76 13.05 14.29
C ASP A 84 -7.38 12.49 14.70
N GLU A 85 -7.34 11.53 15.61
CA GLU A 85 -6.09 10.87 16.05
C GLU A 85 -5.28 10.25 14.90
N HIS A 86 -5.93 9.87 13.79
CA HIS A 86 -5.32 9.15 12.68
C HIS A 86 -5.02 10.02 11.45
N ASP A 87 -5.65 11.20 11.35
CA ASP A 87 -5.71 11.90 10.08
C ASP A 87 -4.65 13.00 9.89
N HIS A 88 -3.72 13.17 10.87
CA HIS A 88 -2.63 14.15 10.80
C HIS A 88 -1.38 13.70 10.02
N GLU A 89 -1.29 12.42 9.67
CA GLU A 89 -0.08 11.84 9.07
C GLU A 89 -0.21 11.57 7.55
N GLY A 90 -1.34 11.98 6.92
CA GLY A 90 -1.53 11.87 5.45
C GLY A 90 -1.49 10.43 4.93
N ARG A 91 -2.10 9.48 5.67
CA ARG A 91 -1.94 8.04 5.44
C ARG A 91 -2.94 7.39 4.51
N VAL A 92 -4.12 8.00 4.31
CA VAL A 92 -5.22 7.37 3.57
C VAL A 92 -5.83 8.35 2.57
N ILE A 93 -6.01 7.89 1.33
CA ILE A 93 -6.87 8.54 0.33
C ILE A 93 -7.86 7.51 -0.16
N THR A 94 -9.13 7.87 -0.21
CA THR A 94 -10.19 7.06 -0.79
C THR A 94 -10.78 7.77 -2.00
N LEU A 95 -10.77 7.11 -3.15
CA LEU A 95 -11.52 7.51 -4.34
C LEU A 95 -12.82 6.72 -4.42
N GLU A 96 -13.95 7.39 -4.44
CA GLU A 96 -15.22 6.76 -4.80
C GLU A 96 -15.36 6.75 -6.31
N MET A 97 -15.33 5.57 -6.90
CA MET A 97 -15.62 5.35 -8.32
C MET A 97 -17.09 4.94 -8.48
N GLU A 98 -17.58 4.92 -9.72
CA GLU A 98 -18.96 4.51 -9.99
C GLU A 98 -19.31 3.13 -9.43
N LYS A 99 -18.40 2.16 -9.60
CA LYS A 99 -18.64 0.73 -9.26
C LYS A 99 -17.86 0.21 -8.07
N PHE A 100 -16.87 0.94 -7.55
CA PHE A 100 -15.98 0.49 -6.47
C PHE A 100 -15.36 1.68 -5.73
N PHE A 101 -14.78 1.41 -4.56
CA PHE A 101 -13.85 2.32 -3.91
C PHE A 101 -12.41 1.88 -4.15
N LEU A 102 -11.51 2.84 -4.38
CA LEU A 102 -10.07 2.63 -4.31
C LEU A 102 -9.53 3.33 -3.07
N VAL A 103 -8.88 2.58 -2.19
CA VAL A 103 -8.25 3.09 -0.98
C VAL A 103 -6.74 2.86 -1.07
N THR A 104 -5.94 3.93 -1.06
CA THR A 104 -4.50 3.80 -0.82
C THR A 104 -4.19 4.06 0.64
N VAL A 105 -3.27 3.29 1.20
CA VAL A 105 -2.92 3.37 2.61
C VAL A 105 -1.41 3.24 2.84
N TYR A 106 -0.91 4.05 3.77
CA TYR A 106 0.39 3.87 4.41
C TYR A 106 0.16 3.60 5.90
N THR A 107 0.12 2.33 6.26
CA THR A 107 -0.15 1.90 7.63
C THR A 107 0.98 2.32 8.58
N PRO A 108 0.68 2.81 9.80
CA PRO A 108 1.72 3.16 10.77
C PRO A 108 2.65 1.99 11.07
N ASN A 109 3.95 2.22 11.06
CA ASN A 109 4.94 1.24 11.51
C ASN A 109 5.00 1.22 13.04
N SER A 110 5.10 0.03 13.65
CA SER A 110 5.21 -0.14 15.11
C SER A 110 6.55 0.34 15.68
N GLN A 111 7.53 0.64 14.83
CA GLN A 111 8.87 1.17 15.14
C GLN A 111 9.77 0.20 15.93
N ASP A 112 11.06 0.52 15.97
CA ASP A 112 12.04 -0.22 16.76
C ASP A 112 11.65 -0.27 18.25
N GLY A 113 11.71 -1.47 18.84
CA GLY A 113 11.28 -1.69 20.20
C GLY A 113 9.77 -1.62 20.40
N LEU A 114 9.00 -1.68 19.30
CA LEU A 114 7.54 -1.72 19.30
C LEU A 114 6.87 -0.52 19.99
N LYS A 115 7.51 0.65 19.95
CA LYS A 115 7.08 1.87 20.67
C LYS A 115 5.71 2.38 20.24
N ARG A 116 5.27 2.07 19.03
CA ARG A 116 3.95 2.44 18.51
C ARG A 116 3.01 1.23 18.32
N LEU A 117 3.31 0.07 18.90
CA LEU A 117 2.49 -1.12 18.70
C LEU A 117 1.06 -0.92 19.18
N ASP A 118 0.86 -0.35 20.37
CA ASP A 118 -0.49 -0.12 20.91
C ASP A 118 -1.31 0.82 20.01
N TYR A 119 -0.71 1.92 19.55
CA TYR A 119 -1.33 2.81 18.57
C TYR A 119 -1.65 2.07 17.26
N ARG A 120 -0.71 1.25 16.77
CA ARG A 120 -0.91 0.45 15.57
C ARG A 120 -2.10 -0.50 15.70
N MET A 121 -2.30 -1.11 16.87
CA MET A 121 -3.42 -2.02 17.08
C MET A 121 -4.77 -1.30 17.02
N THR A 122 -4.86 -0.11 17.59
CA THR A 122 -6.07 0.74 17.50
C THR A 122 -6.29 1.17 16.04
N TRP A 123 -5.25 1.64 15.38
CA TRP A 123 -5.30 2.07 13.99
C TRP A 123 -5.77 0.96 13.04
N ASP A 124 -5.26 -0.27 13.21
CA ASP A 124 -5.66 -1.43 12.40
C ASP A 124 -7.15 -1.78 12.58
N ASP A 125 -7.69 -1.67 13.80
CA ASP A 125 -9.12 -1.90 14.08
C ASP A 125 -10.00 -0.83 13.42
N ASP A 126 -9.63 0.43 13.54
CA ASP A 126 -10.35 1.55 12.96
C ASP A 126 -10.30 1.53 11.43
N PHE A 127 -9.14 1.19 10.85
CA PHE A 127 -8.99 1.02 9.41
C PHE A 127 -9.86 -0.14 8.88
N ARG A 128 -9.88 -1.27 9.57
CA ARG A 128 -10.75 -2.39 9.24
C ARG A 128 -12.23 -1.99 9.28
N ALA A 129 -12.66 -1.29 10.33
CA ALA A 129 -14.03 -0.81 10.46
C ALA A 129 -14.39 0.18 9.33
N TYR A 130 -13.48 1.08 8.96
CA TYR A 130 -13.62 1.99 7.83
C TYR A 130 -13.84 1.24 6.52
N LEU A 131 -13.00 0.25 6.22
CA LEU A 131 -13.12 -0.56 5.00
C LEU A 131 -14.41 -1.38 4.97
N GLN A 132 -14.82 -1.96 6.11
CA GLN A 132 -16.10 -2.67 6.21
C GLN A 132 -17.29 -1.76 5.91
N LYS A 133 -17.26 -0.52 6.40
CA LYS A 133 -18.31 0.48 6.11
C LYS A 133 -18.40 0.79 4.60
N LEU A 134 -17.27 1.01 3.93
CA LEU A 134 -17.24 1.22 2.48
C LEU A 134 -17.79 -0.01 1.73
N ASN A 135 -17.37 -1.20 2.13
CA ASN A 135 -17.74 -2.46 1.50
C ASN A 135 -19.25 -2.81 1.61
N GLN A 136 -19.99 -2.15 2.50
CA GLN A 136 -21.44 -2.27 2.58
C GLN A 136 -22.16 -1.63 1.38
N SER A 137 -21.55 -0.65 0.74
CA SER A 137 -22.17 0.10 -0.37
C SER A 137 -21.61 -0.32 -1.73
N LYS A 138 -20.31 -0.45 -1.87
CA LYS A 138 -19.63 -0.86 -3.11
C LYS A 138 -18.40 -1.72 -2.77
N PRO A 139 -17.96 -2.60 -3.66
CA PRO A 139 -16.69 -3.31 -3.51
C PRO A 139 -15.51 -2.35 -3.31
N VAL A 140 -14.52 -2.78 -2.56
CA VAL A 140 -13.33 -1.99 -2.23
C VAL A 140 -12.07 -2.67 -2.77
N LEU A 141 -11.23 -1.90 -3.43
CA LEU A 141 -9.83 -2.24 -3.72
C LEU A 141 -8.95 -1.43 -2.76
N VAL A 142 -8.11 -2.10 -2.00
CA VAL A 142 -7.18 -1.47 -1.06
C VAL A 142 -5.78 -1.74 -1.54
N CYS A 143 -4.92 -0.73 -1.54
CA CYS A 143 -3.50 -0.92 -1.85
C CYS A 143 -2.61 -0.08 -0.94
N GLY A 144 -1.39 -0.53 -0.79
CA GLY A 144 -0.37 0.23 -0.10
C GLY A 144 0.58 -0.61 0.73
N ASP A 145 1.41 0.10 1.48
CA ASP A 145 2.28 -0.48 2.48
C ASP A 145 1.51 -0.70 3.79
N LEU A 146 1.18 -1.96 4.06
CA LEU A 146 0.48 -2.35 5.28
C LEU A 146 1.42 -2.61 6.45
N ASN A 147 2.73 -2.44 6.26
CA ASN A 147 3.73 -2.59 7.30
C ASN A 147 3.60 -3.90 8.11
N VAL A 148 3.21 -4.98 7.44
CA VAL A 148 3.11 -6.32 8.03
C VAL A 148 3.37 -7.41 6.99
N ALA A 149 4.23 -8.38 7.31
CA ALA A 149 4.32 -9.65 6.60
C ALA A 149 3.32 -10.62 7.27
N HIS A 150 2.32 -11.10 6.52
CA HIS A 150 1.20 -11.86 7.11
C HIS A 150 1.65 -13.23 7.64
N LYS A 151 2.32 -14.02 6.80
CA LYS A 151 2.72 -15.39 7.10
C LYS A 151 4.23 -15.57 7.02
N GLU A 152 4.75 -16.69 7.53
CA GLU A 152 6.18 -16.99 7.47
C GLU A 152 6.73 -17.03 6.04
N ILE A 153 5.90 -17.37 5.05
CA ILE A 153 6.25 -17.34 3.63
C ILE A 153 6.49 -15.92 3.09
N ASP A 154 6.00 -14.89 3.80
CA ASP A 154 6.04 -13.49 3.36
C ASP A 154 7.31 -12.74 3.77
N LEU A 155 8.26 -13.41 4.43
CA LEU A 155 9.59 -12.84 4.72
C LEU A 155 10.68 -13.90 4.74
N LYS A 156 11.92 -13.45 4.52
CA LYS A 156 13.08 -14.37 4.38
C LYS A 156 13.46 -15.09 5.68
N ASN A 157 13.38 -14.41 6.82
CA ASN A 157 13.89 -14.93 8.11
C ASN A 157 12.80 -14.83 9.21
N PRO A 158 11.72 -15.63 9.13
CA PRO A 158 10.58 -15.47 10.04
C PRO A 158 10.94 -15.71 11.51
N LYS A 159 11.76 -16.72 11.81
CA LYS A 159 12.12 -17.09 13.19
C LYS A 159 12.82 -15.98 13.97
N THR A 160 13.70 -15.23 13.30
CA THR A 160 14.47 -14.15 13.94
C THR A 160 13.73 -12.82 13.98
N ASN A 161 12.62 -12.70 13.25
CA ASN A 161 11.86 -11.47 13.12
C ASN A 161 10.52 -11.47 13.85
N ARG A 162 10.13 -12.54 14.55
CA ARG A 162 8.82 -12.71 15.16
C ARG A 162 8.42 -11.61 16.16
N MET A 163 9.40 -10.95 16.77
CA MET A 163 9.18 -9.84 17.72
C MET A 163 9.58 -8.47 17.14
N ASN A 164 9.81 -8.39 15.84
CA ASN A 164 10.13 -7.14 15.17
C ASN A 164 8.87 -6.49 14.59
N ALA A 165 8.88 -5.16 14.51
CA ALA A 165 7.83 -4.40 13.85
C ALA A 165 7.58 -4.93 12.42
N GLY A 166 6.31 -5.14 12.09
CA GLY A 166 5.87 -5.75 10.83
C GLY A 166 5.78 -7.28 10.83
N PHE A 167 6.16 -7.96 11.94
CA PHE A 167 6.00 -9.42 12.05
C PHE A 167 5.68 -9.89 13.47
N THR A 168 5.15 -9.04 14.32
CA THR A 168 4.61 -9.46 15.62
C THR A 168 3.33 -10.28 15.43
N ASP A 169 3.04 -11.15 16.38
CA ASP A 169 1.81 -11.94 16.35
C ASP A 169 0.56 -11.04 16.31
N GLN A 170 0.60 -9.91 17.03
CA GLN A 170 -0.49 -8.93 17.06
C GLN A 170 -0.75 -8.28 15.69
N GLU A 171 0.29 -7.80 15.00
CA GLU A 171 0.15 -7.20 13.66
C GLU A 171 -0.38 -8.22 12.66
N ARG A 172 0.11 -9.45 12.70
CA ARG A 172 -0.34 -10.55 11.83
C ARG A 172 -1.78 -10.96 12.11
N GLU A 173 -2.19 -10.97 13.38
CA GLU A 173 -3.58 -11.23 13.77
C GLU A 173 -4.51 -10.13 13.23
N LYS A 174 -4.14 -8.84 13.37
CA LYS A 174 -4.92 -7.73 12.82
C LYS A 174 -5.06 -7.82 11.29
N PHE A 175 -4.00 -8.21 10.60
CA PHE A 175 -4.08 -8.45 9.16
C PHE A 175 -5.01 -9.64 8.81
N GLN A 176 -4.95 -10.73 9.58
CA GLN A 176 -5.89 -11.85 9.40
C GLN A 176 -7.34 -11.41 9.63
N LEU A 177 -7.62 -10.64 10.69
CA LEU A 177 -8.95 -10.09 10.96
C LEU A 177 -9.44 -9.17 9.82
N LEU A 178 -8.52 -8.46 9.16
CA LEU A 178 -8.86 -7.66 7.98
C LEU A 178 -9.29 -8.57 6.81
N LEU A 179 -8.59 -9.66 6.55
CA LEU A 179 -9.00 -10.63 5.52
C LEU A 179 -10.33 -11.30 5.88
N ASP A 180 -10.52 -11.69 7.15
CA ASP A 180 -11.76 -12.31 7.63
C ASP A 180 -12.96 -11.35 7.55
N ALA A 181 -12.71 -10.04 7.50
CA ALA A 181 -13.73 -9.02 7.27
C ALA A 181 -14.27 -8.98 5.82
N GLY A 182 -13.86 -9.91 4.96
CA GLY A 182 -14.35 -10.07 3.59
C GLY A 182 -13.41 -9.55 2.52
N PHE A 183 -12.10 -9.53 2.80
CA PHE A 183 -11.07 -9.11 1.86
C PHE A 183 -10.16 -10.27 1.45
N ILE A 184 -9.61 -10.21 0.25
CA ILE A 184 -8.70 -11.19 -0.35
C ILE A 184 -7.35 -10.53 -0.56
N ASP A 185 -6.25 -11.17 -0.14
CA ASP A 185 -4.90 -10.85 -0.60
C ASP A 185 -4.76 -11.31 -2.06
N THR A 186 -4.76 -10.37 -2.98
CA THR A 186 -4.81 -10.67 -4.42
C THR A 186 -3.58 -11.44 -4.91
N PHE A 187 -2.40 -11.19 -4.34
CA PHE A 187 -1.21 -11.94 -4.71
C PHE A 187 -1.31 -13.39 -4.23
N ARG A 188 -1.74 -13.64 -2.99
CA ARG A 188 -1.93 -14.99 -2.46
C ARG A 188 -3.11 -15.73 -3.08
N TYR A 189 -4.07 -15.01 -3.62
CA TYR A 189 -5.15 -15.59 -4.40
C TYR A 189 -4.64 -16.31 -5.66
N PHE A 190 -3.70 -15.69 -6.40
CA PHE A 190 -3.10 -16.29 -7.58
C PHE A 190 -1.90 -17.21 -7.26
N TYR A 191 -1.14 -16.88 -6.22
CA TYR A 191 0.14 -17.54 -5.89
C TYR A 191 0.20 -17.94 -4.42
N PRO A 192 -0.67 -18.88 -3.97
CA PRO A 192 -0.80 -19.20 -2.55
C PRO A 192 0.48 -19.73 -1.90
N GLU A 193 1.31 -20.46 -2.65
CA GLU A 193 2.51 -21.14 -2.16
C GLU A 193 3.82 -20.54 -2.69
N GLN A 194 3.77 -19.43 -3.43
CA GLN A 194 4.98 -18.86 -4.02
C GLN A 194 5.87 -18.23 -2.95
N THR A 195 7.09 -18.73 -2.82
CA THR A 195 8.12 -18.30 -1.87
C THR A 195 9.11 -17.32 -2.50
N ASN A 196 9.87 -16.63 -1.64
CA ASN A 196 10.97 -15.75 -2.04
C ASN A 196 10.57 -14.59 -2.96
N ILE A 197 9.31 -14.17 -2.91
CA ILE A 197 8.81 -12.96 -3.57
C ILE A 197 8.46 -11.95 -2.49
N TYR A 198 9.13 -10.81 -2.52
CA TYR A 198 9.03 -9.75 -1.53
C TYR A 198 8.83 -8.41 -2.20
N SER A 199 8.36 -7.42 -1.45
CA SER A 199 8.12 -6.06 -1.94
C SER A 199 9.04 -5.01 -1.30
N TRP A 200 9.69 -5.35 -0.19
CA TRP A 200 10.58 -4.47 0.57
C TRP A 200 11.87 -5.17 0.99
N TRP A 201 12.99 -4.42 0.96
CA TRP A 201 14.32 -4.86 1.43
C TRP A 201 15.02 -3.72 2.15
N SER A 202 15.50 -3.99 3.36
CA SER A 202 16.33 -3.01 4.07
C SER A 202 17.52 -2.55 3.23
N TYR A 203 17.86 -1.26 3.28
CA TYR A 203 19.10 -0.75 2.68
C TYR A 203 20.36 -1.33 3.33
N ARG A 204 20.24 -1.92 4.53
CA ARG A 204 21.35 -2.48 5.27
C ARG A 204 21.74 -3.86 4.74
N PHE A 205 23.02 -4.20 4.87
CA PHE A 205 23.57 -5.56 4.64
C PHE A 205 23.35 -6.13 3.23
N LYS A 206 23.14 -5.27 2.22
CA LYS A 206 22.83 -5.69 0.84
C LYS A 206 21.62 -6.64 0.79
N ALA A 207 20.57 -6.32 1.53
CA ALA A 207 19.42 -7.19 1.72
C ALA A 207 18.73 -7.51 0.38
N ARG A 208 18.61 -6.53 -0.54
CA ARG A 208 17.98 -6.73 -1.85
C ARG A 208 18.80 -7.68 -2.74
N GLU A 209 20.13 -7.52 -2.79
CA GLU A 209 21.03 -8.42 -3.55
C GLU A 209 20.93 -9.88 -3.06
N LYS A 210 20.75 -10.09 -1.74
CA LYS A 210 20.58 -11.39 -1.10
C LYS A 210 19.14 -11.90 -1.10
N ASN A 211 18.22 -11.12 -1.62
CA ASN A 211 16.78 -11.33 -1.51
C ASN A 211 16.31 -11.62 -0.07
N ALA A 212 16.88 -10.89 0.91
CA ALA A 212 16.47 -10.93 2.31
C ALA A 212 15.37 -9.89 2.55
N GLY A 213 14.20 -10.11 1.94
CA GLY A 213 13.09 -9.18 1.89
C GLY A 213 11.87 -9.61 2.68
N TRP A 214 10.88 -8.73 2.66
CA TRP A 214 9.56 -8.87 3.25
C TRP A 214 8.49 -8.47 2.24
N ARG A 215 7.36 -9.16 2.21
CA ARG A 215 6.18 -8.76 1.45
C ARG A 215 5.24 -8.01 2.40
N ILE A 216 5.28 -6.70 2.32
CA ILE A 216 4.51 -5.79 3.18
C ILE A 216 3.64 -4.80 2.39
N ASP A 217 3.80 -4.78 1.07
CA ASP A 217 2.96 -4.03 0.14
C ASP A 217 1.93 -4.96 -0.50
N TYR A 218 0.67 -4.53 -0.53
CA TYR A 218 -0.44 -5.37 -0.92
C TYR A 218 -1.41 -4.67 -1.86
N PHE A 219 -2.11 -5.48 -2.65
CA PHE A 219 -3.47 -5.21 -3.09
C PHE A 219 -4.41 -6.18 -2.38
N LEU A 220 -5.42 -5.62 -1.68
CA LEU A 220 -6.54 -6.38 -1.13
C LEU A 220 -7.79 -6.02 -1.93
N ALA A 221 -8.66 -6.98 -2.16
CA ALA A 221 -9.92 -6.78 -2.85
C ALA A 221 -11.08 -7.33 -2.03
N SER A 222 -12.23 -6.68 -2.07
CA SER A 222 -13.47 -7.26 -1.56
C SER A 222 -13.68 -8.66 -2.15
N ALA A 223 -14.11 -9.61 -1.35
CA ALA A 223 -14.36 -11.00 -1.79
C ALA A 223 -15.35 -11.08 -2.98
N SER A 224 -16.26 -10.11 -3.09
CA SER A 224 -17.18 -9.98 -4.23
C SER A 224 -16.50 -9.67 -5.57
N LEU A 225 -15.23 -9.28 -5.56
CA LEU A 225 -14.42 -9.06 -6.76
C LEU A 225 -13.56 -10.26 -7.16
N ALA A 226 -13.63 -11.39 -6.47
CA ALA A 226 -12.75 -12.54 -6.72
C ALA A 226 -12.74 -12.94 -8.21
N ASP A 227 -13.92 -13.12 -8.81
CA ASP A 227 -14.06 -13.50 -10.21
C ASP A 227 -13.63 -12.42 -11.21
N LYS A 228 -13.46 -11.19 -10.72
CA LYS A 228 -13.03 -10.03 -11.50
C LYS A 228 -11.53 -9.84 -11.50
N LEU A 229 -10.81 -10.45 -10.55
CA LEU A 229 -9.35 -10.42 -10.51
C LEU A 229 -8.78 -11.17 -11.72
N LYS A 230 -7.80 -10.59 -12.41
CA LYS A 230 -7.18 -11.19 -13.60
C LYS A 230 -5.70 -11.49 -13.39
N GLU A 231 -4.99 -10.64 -12.66
CA GLU A 231 -3.57 -10.78 -12.44
C GLU A 231 -3.14 -10.00 -11.19
N ALA A 232 -2.12 -10.49 -10.51
CA ALA A 232 -1.40 -9.76 -9.48
C ALA A 232 0.11 -9.94 -9.69
N LYS A 233 0.89 -8.84 -9.56
CA LYS A 233 2.35 -8.85 -9.73
C LYS A 233 3.05 -8.11 -8.61
N ILE A 234 4.29 -8.51 -8.37
CA ILE A 234 5.28 -7.77 -7.56
C ILE A 234 6.48 -7.53 -8.47
N HIS A 235 6.76 -6.28 -8.80
CA HIS A 235 7.80 -5.87 -9.76
C HIS A 235 9.18 -5.81 -9.09
N THR A 236 9.70 -6.95 -8.66
CA THR A 236 10.95 -7.04 -7.88
C THR A 236 12.18 -6.47 -8.61
N GLU A 237 12.12 -6.38 -9.94
CA GLU A 237 13.15 -5.84 -10.82
C GLU A 237 13.19 -4.30 -10.80
N ILE A 238 12.10 -3.63 -10.44
CA ILE A 238 12.03 -2.17 -10.43
C ILE A 238 12.71 -1.62 -9.19
N CYS A 239 13.70 -0.76 -9.42
CA CYS A 239 14.45 -0.05 -8.40
C CYS A 239 14.03 1.41 -8.30
N GLY A 240 14.52 2.14 -7.28
CA GLY A 240 14.19 3.56 -7.05
C GLY A 240 13.81 3.84 -5.60
N SER A 241 13.27 2.84 -4.93
CA SER A 241 12.96 2.82 -3.50
C SER A 241 13.50 1.52 -2.86
N ASP A 242 13.45 1.40 -1.55
CA ASP A 242 13.63 0.15 -0.82
C ASP A 242 12.42 -0.79 -0.94
N HIS A 243 11.30 -0.27 -1.45
CA HIS A 243 10.17 -1.06 -1.93
C HIS A 243 10.20 -1.17 -3.46
N CYS A 244 9.51 -2.16 -4.01
CA CYS A 244 9.17 -2.24 -5.41
C CYS A 244 7.65 -2.07 -5.62
N PRO A 245 7.20 -1.68 -6.84
CA PRO A 245 5.78 -1.59 -7.14
C PRO A 245 5.07 -2.94 -7.04
N VAL A 246 3.82 -2.91 -6.60
CA VAL A 246 2.89 -4.04 -6.69
C VAL A 246 1.74 -3.67 -7.63
N GLU A 247 1.20 -4.67 -8.34
CA GLU A 247 0.18 -4.47 -9.37
C GLU A 247 -0.98 -5.43 -9.19
N VAL A 248 -2.19 -4.96 -9.52
CA VAL A 248 -3.35 -5.80 -9.74
C VAL A 248 -4.07 -5.37 -11.02
N THR A 249 -4.59 -6.33 -11.78
CA THR A 249 -5.47 -6.10 -12.92
C THR A 249 -6.86 -6.67 -12.60
N VAL A 250 -7.89 -5.85 -12.79
CA VAL A 250 -9.28 -6.17 -12.44
C VAL A 250 -10.22 -5.84 -13.60
N GLU A 251 -11.25 -6.66 -13.80
CA GLU A 251 -12.32 -6.43 -14.77
C GLU A 251 -13.58 -5.87 -14.05
N ILE A 252 -13.69 -4.54 -13.99
CA ILE A 252 -14.83 -3.83 -13.35
C ILE A 252 -15.58 -3.01 -14.37
#